data_2387f3e7c3ddaf71d52957bf976ee733
#
_entry.id   2387f3e7c3ddaf71d52957bf976ee733
#
_cell.length_a   1.000
_cell.length_b   1.000
_cell.length_c   1.000
_cell.angle_alpha   90.00
_cell.angle_beta   90.00
_cell.angle_gamma   90.00
#
_symmetry.space_group_name_H-M   'P 1'
#
loop_
_entity.id
_entity.type
_entity.pdbx_description
1 polymer ?
#
loop_
_entity_poly.entity_id
_entity_poly.type
_entity_poly.pdbx_seq_one_letter_code
_entity_poly.pdbx_strand_id
1 'polypeptide(L)'
;MRPVFFSLRFFPPCWLCALRDLCAKFFFVATQSRMFEGARPSESVDSAPPRVTLRNFFNHPFDSAIAAARTCYADHLITPEEVTDKQRLNIGAATFNSGHHTVFQHATFEFGLENVSRQFVWSFLHAHPFYNSEQQSQRYVRMDRVQAYVPPVDLYFNESAKEIFEQAISRAWSYYRELSALLINDTRAILADIWRIGPNSNPKHIQKIERSAEKRAIEIARYVLPVAAHTTMVHTISGIVLHRLWRMVAASDAPSETRTVIGAMVAQVKEHDQQFFERFGTEPLEELPEWKAASSIAFAGEAFAREFDAKLGGKTSKLVDYSPNAARVIADSYRAVLGLTESQCSNSDAIDRLLNPAKNLYRLETLNVGVHAPQMRALQHANYTFAKKISHTADSQDQRHRMVPGSRPLLTLADTREPDYITPQLLKENPRAQEVYERAMRDAWSAKNALLDRGVPPEIALYLLPNSKSIRLVETGSLLHLLHKWTMRTCFNAQEEIYAASMDEVGELRRVHPELAKYVGPPCHIRAGITTPICTEGSHFCGIKVWLDFPNVTRRI
;
A
#
# COMPACT_ATOMS: atom_id res chain seq x y z
N MET A 1 -11.38 23.63 71.39
CA MET A 1 -12.14 22.69 70.57
C MET A 1 -11.20 22.03 69.58
N ARG A 2 -11.18 20.71 69.54
CA ARG A 2 -10.10 19.88 68.94
C ARG A 2 -10.14 19.88 67.41
N PRO A 3 -8.99 19.85 66.69
CA PRO A 3 -8.94 19.60 65.27
C PRO A 3 -8.88 18.09 64.98
N VAL A 4 -9.65 17.66 64.01
CA VAL A 4 -9.71 16.28 63.53
C VAL A 4 -8.60 16.10 62.47
N PHE A 5 -7.68 15.17 62.75
CA PHE A 5 -6.66 14.70 61.78
C PHE A 5 -7.31 13.73 60.77
N PHE A 6 -7.25 14.07 59.47
CA PHE A 6 -7.50 13.11 58.40
C PHE A 6 -6.17 12.46 57.95
N SER A 7 -6.08 11.16 58.16
CA SER A 7 -4.94 10.34 57.74
C SER A 7 -4.95 10.16 56.24
N LEU A 8 -3.86 10.58 55.59
CA LEU A 8 -3.55 10.21 54.21
C LEU A 8 -3.25 8.70 54.13
N ARG A 9 -4.15 7.96 53.56
CA ARG A 9 -3.86 6.57 53.13
C ARG A 9 -3.03 6.59 51.85
N PHE A 10 -1.87 5.99 51.94
CA PHE A 10 -0.99 5.68 50.82
C PHE A 10 -1.74 4.88 49.75
N PHE A 11 -1.72 5.34 48.51
CA PHE A 11 -2.07 4.57 47.34
C PHE A 11 -0.93 3.58 47.05
N PRO A 12 -1.22 2.31 46.71
CA PRO A 12 -0.16 1.36 46.34
C PRO A 12 0.45 1.69 44.96
N PRO A 13 1.69 1.27 44.73
CA PRO A 13 2.43 1.61 43.48
C PRO A 13 1.75 1.02 42.26
N CYS A 14 1.88 1.75 41.17
CA CYS A 14 1.32 1.54 39.85
C CYS A 14 1.35 0.08 39.41
N TRP A 15 0.19 -0.50 39.13
CA TRP A 15 0.00 -1.85 38.63
C TRP A 15 0.81 -2.19 37.37
N LEU A 16 1.19 -1.21 36.61
CA LEU A 16 2.06 -1.35 35.43
C LEU A 16 3.48 -1.81 35.78
N CYS A 17 4.05 -1.36 36.91
CA CYS A 17 5.37 -1.82 37.35
C CYS A 17 5.33 -3.27 37.84
N ALA A 18 4.25 -3.66 38.55
CA ALA A 18 4.09 -5.05 39.02
C ALA A 18 3.87 -6.04 37.85
N LEU A 19 3.14 -5.66 36.81
CA LEU A 19 2.98 -6.47 35.60
C LEU A 19 4.28 -6.62 34.81
N ARG A 20 5.10 -5.58 34.76
CA ARG A 20 6.42 -5.61 34.08
C ARG A 20 7.38 -6.59 34.79
N ASP A 21 7.41 -6.61 36.11
CA ASP A 21 8.24 -7.52 36.90
C ASP A 21 7.68 -8.96 36.99
N LEU A 22 6.36 -9.13 36.96
CA LEU A 22 5.76 -10.46 36.90
C LEU A 22 5.95 -11.12 35.53
N CYS A 23 5.77 -10.37 34.43
CA CYS A 23 6.08 -10.88 33.09
C CYS A 23 7.56 -11.27 32.95
N ALA A 24 8.48 -10.48 33.52
CA ALA A 24 9.91 -10.80 33.50
C ALA A 24 10.27 -12.05 34.32
N LYS A 25 9.57 -12.32 35.41
CA LYS A 25 9.89 -13.47 36.31
C LYS A 25 9.22 -14.78 35.90
N PHE A 26 8.05 -14.77 35.30
CA PHE A 26 7.32 -15.99 34.94
C PHE A 26 7.67 -16.56 33.56
N PHE A 27 8.22 -15.75 32.64
CA PHE A 27 8.63 -16.23 31.33
C PHE A 27 10.10 -16.68 31.25
N PHE A 28 10.83 -16.66 32.37
CA PHE A 28 12.24 -17.08 32.39
C PHE A 28 12.45 -18.60 32.59
N VAL A 29 11.39 -19.37 32.70
CA VAL A 29 11.50 -20.83 32.80
C VAL A 29 10.95 -21.49 31.53
N ALA A 30 11.90 -21.92 30.70
CA ALA A 30 11.78 -22.96 29.67
C ALA A 30 11.13 -22.59 28.30
N THR A 31 11.40 -21.41 27.75
CA THR A 31 11.61 -21.33 26.29
C THR A 31 12.74 -20.36 26.01
N GLN A 32 13.92 -20.64 26.55
CA GLN A 32 15.13 -20.08 25.97
C GLN A 32 15.13 -20.42 24.48
N SER A 33 14.87 -19.38 23.68
CA SER A 33 15.69 -19.10 22.50
C SER A 33 15.87 -20.17 21.44
N ARG A 34 14.90 -20.97 21.09
CA ARG A 34 14.92 -21.61 19.77
C ARG A 34 14.40 -20.69 18.65
N MET A 35 13.87 -19.50 18.97
CA MET A 35 13.47 -18.50 17.97
C MET A 35 14.60 -17.59 17.50
N PHE A 36 15.72 -17.51 18.21
CA PHE A 36 16.88 -16.66 17.84
C PHE A 36 18.16 -17.44 17.51
N GLU A 37 18.17 -18.78 17.65
CA GLU A 37 19.27 -19.65 17.24
C GLU A 37 19.13 -20.21 15.82
N GLY A 38 18.22 -19.66 14.99
CA GLY A 38 18.22 -19.92 13.56
C GLY A 38 19.38 -19.18 12.90
N ALA A 39 20.25 -19.90 12.20
CA ALA A 39 21.38 -19.50 11.38
C ALA A 39 21.70 -18.00 11.40
N ARG A 40 22.90 -17.62 11.88
CA ARG A 40 23.41 -16.24 11.75
C ARG A 40 23.13 -15.80 10.32
N PRO A 41 22.41 -14.68 10.09
CA PRO A 41 22.15 -14.20 8.74
C PRO A 41 23.52 -14.02 8.05
N SER A 42 23.63 -14.42 6.80
CA SER A 42 24.84 -14.19 6.04
C SER A 42 25.08 -12.67 6.01
N GLU A 43 26.27 -12.24 6.38
CA GLU A 43 26.67 -10.83 6.30
C GLU A 43 26.74 -10.35 4.84
N SER A 44 26.80 -11.29 3.90
CA SER A 44 26.78 -11.01 2.47
C SER A 44 25.36 -10.75 1.96
N VAL A 45 25.23 -9.77 1.07
CA VAL A 45 23.97 -9.47 0.40
C VAL A 45 23.70 -10.54 -0.65
N ASP A 46 22.56 -11.24 -0.52
CA ASP A 46 22.03 -12.09 -1.57
C ASP A 46 21.37 -11.18 -2.63
N SER A 47 22.07 -10.99 -3.75
CA SER A 47 21.69 -10.11 -4.85
C SER A 47 21.27 -10.87 -6.09
N ALA A 48 20.54 -11.97 -5.94
CA ALA A 48 20.03 -12.73 -7.08
C ALA A 48 19.27 -11.82 -8.06
N PRO A 49 19.50 -11.94 -9.38
CA PRO A 49 18.87 -11.07 -10.36
C PRO A 49 17.35 -11.28 -10.42
N PRO A 50 16.59 -10.29 -10.91
CA PRO A 50 15.17 -10.44 -11.16
C PRO A 50 14.87 -11.64 -12.04
N ARG A 51 13.86 -12.44 -11.66
CA ARG A 51 13.37 -13.57 -12.42
C ARG A 51 11.91 -13.36 -12.78
N VAL A 52 11.61 -13.47 -14.09
CA VAL A 52 10.27 -13.37 -14.64
C VAL A 52 9.87 -14.73 -15.20
N THR A 53 8.66 -15.17 -14.88
CA THR A 53 8.08 -16.42 -15.40
C THR A 53 6.66 -16.16 -15.87
N LEU A 54 6.37 -16.36 -17.14
CA LEU A 54 4.99 -16.39 -17.67
C LEU A 54 4.32 -17.68 -17.18
N ARG A 55 3.28 -17.54 -16.35
CA ARG A 55 2.62 -18.65 -15.68
C ARG A 55 1.38 -19.14 -16.42
N ASN A 56 0.59 -18.17 -16.88
CA ASN A 56 -0.66 -18.44 -17.60
C ASN A 56 -0.89 -17.40 -18.68
N PHE A 57 -1.48 -17.82 -19.79
CA PHE A 57 -1.96 -16.95 -20.86
C PHE A 57 -3.05 -17.68 -21.66
N PHE A 58 -3.87 -16.93 -22.38
CA PHE A 58 -4.81 -17.52 -23.31
C PHE A 58 -4.09 -18.08 -24.54
N ASN A 59 -4.51 -19.23 -25.04
CA ASN A 59 -4.01 -19.75 -26.31
C ASN A 59 -4.24 -18.73 -27.42
N HIS A 60 -3.22 -18.52 -28.26
CA HIS A 60 -3.25 -17.56 -29.36
C HIS A 60 -3.69 -16.14 -28.93
N PRO A 61 -2.94 -15.43 -28.05
CA PRO A 61 -3.35 -14.15 -27.50
C PRO A 61 -3.67 -13.10 -28.55
N PHE A 62 -2.85 -13.03 -29.63
CA PHE A 62 -3.08 -12.09 -30.71
C PHE A 62 -4.34 -12.42 -31.52
N ASP A 63 -4.51 -13.68 -31.91
CA ASP A 63 -5.69 -14.13 -32.65
C ASP A 63 -6.97 -13.97 -31.85
N SER A 64 -6.92 -14.19 -30.53
CA SER A 64 -8.04 -13.91 -29.63
C SER A 64 -8.47 -12.44 -29.67
N ALA A 65 -7.52 -11.52 -29.72
CA ALA A 65 -7.81 -10.08 -29.85
C ALA A 65 -8.44 -9.76 -31.23
N ILE A 66 -7.92 -10.36 -32.32
CA ILE A 66 -8.46 -10.15 -33.68
C ILE A 66 -9.86 -10.79 -33.81
N ALA A 67 -10.06 -11.99 -33.27
CA ALA A 67 -11.38 -12.64 -33.24
C ALA A 67 -12.41 -11.80 -32.50
N ALA A 68 -12.05 -11.23 -31.34
CA ALA A 68 -12.89 -10.31 -30.60
C ALA A 68 -13.26 -9.06 -31.42
N ALA A 69 -12.29 -8.47 -32.13
CA ALA A 69 -12.55 -7.35 -33.05
C ALA A 69 -13.54 -7.72 -34.18
N ARG A 70 -13.38 -8.91 -34.77
CA ARG A 70 -14.25 -9.39 -35.85
C ARG A 70 -15.66 -9.71 -35.37
N THR A 71 -15.80 -10.25 -34.17
CA THR A 71 -17.12 -10.56 -33.58
C THR A 71 -18.03 -9.34 -33.52
N CYS A 72 -17.48 -8.11 -33.42
CA CYS A 72 -18.28 -6.88 -33.49
C CYS A 72 -19.00 -6.66 -34.83
N TYR A 73 -18.58 -7.34 -35.88
CA TYR A 73 -19.10 -7.21 -37.26
C TYR A 73 -19.63 -8.53 -37.84
N ALA A 74 -19.83 -9.53 -37.01
CA ALA A 74 -20.34 -10.85 -37.37
C ALA A 74 -21.68 -11.11 -36.69
N ASP A 75 -22.48 -12.01 -37.27
CA ASP A 75 -23.74 -12.51 -36.71
C ASP A 75 -23.54 -13.73 -35.79
N HIS A 76 -22.28 -14.14 -35.62
CA HIS A 76 -21.88 -15.26 -34.74
C HIS A 76 -20.55 -14.93 -34.04
N LEU A 77 -20.20 -15.76 -33.04
CA LEU A 77 -18.94 -15.63 -32.32
C LEU A 77 -17.79 -16.14 -33.20
N ILE A 78 -16.83 -15.28 -33.47
CA ILE A 78 -15.60 -15.62 -34.21
C ILE A 78 -14.60 -16.25 -33.27
N THR A 79 -14.02 -17.37 -33.65
CA THR A 79 -12.97 -18.05 -32.87
C THR A 79 -11.55 -17.64 -33.36
N PRO A 80 -10.50 -17.83 -32.54
CA PRO A 80 -9.12 -17.55 -32.97
C PRO A 80 -8.69 -18.35 -34.19
N GLU A 81 -9.18 -19.56 -34.35
CA GLU A 81 -8.86 -20.49 -35.46
C GLU A 81 -9.42 -19.98 -36.81
N GLU A 82 -10.43 -19.15 -36.79
CA GLU A 82 -11.02 -18.52 -37.98
C GLU A 82 -10.27 -17.29 -38.45
N VAL A 83 -9.23 -16.86 -37.72
CA VAL A 83 -8.45 -15.65 -38.02
C VAL A 83 -7.42 -15.97 -39.12
N THR A 84 -7.54 -15.30 -40.25
CA THR A 84 -6.61 -15.45 -41.38
C THR A 84 -5.42 -14.48 -41.27
N ASP A 85 -4.31 -14.76 -41.95
CA ASP A 85 -3.13 -13.88 -41.99
C ASP A 85 -3.46 -12.47 -42.46
N LYS A 86 -4.33 -12.35 -43.49
CA LYS A 86 -4.81 -11.06 -43.99
C LYS A 86 -5.54 -10.26 -42.89
N GLN A 87 -6.31 -10.93 -42.05
CA GLN A 87 -7.04 -10.29 -40.95
C GLN A 87 -6.10 -9.91 -39.80
N ARG A 88 -5.14 -10.76 -39.45
CA ARG A 88 -4.09 -10.42 -38.49
C ARG A 88 -3.38 -9.12 -38.87
N LEU A 89 -3.00 -9.02 -40.14
CA LEU A 89 -2.30 -7.83 -40.63
C LEU A 89 -3.19 -6.59 -40.66
N ASN A 90 -4.35 -6.67 -41.33
CA ASN A 90 -5.16 -5.50 -41.59
C ASN A 90 -5.95 -5.02 -40.36
N ILE A 91 -6.63 -5.95 -39.65
CA ILE A 91 -7.45 -5.58 -38.49
C ILE A 91 -6.55 -5.23 -37.32
N GLY A 92 -5.48 -5.99 -37.07
CA GLY A 92 -4.54 -5.71 -36.01
C GLY A 92 -3.93 -4.32 -36.14
N ALA A 93 -3.37 -3.99 -37.30
CA ALA A 93 -2.78 -2.68 -37.56
C ALA A 93 -3.82 -1.54 -37.50
N ALA A 94 -4.99 -1.74 -38.11
CA ALA A 94 -6.04 -0.73 -38.12
C ALA A 94 -6.55 -0.41 -36.71
N THR A 95 -6.84 -1.43 -35.90
CA THR A 95 -7.31 -1.25 -34.51
C THR A 95 -6.25 -0.63 -33.61
N PHE A 96 -4.99 -1.05 -33.75
CA PHE A 96 -3.90 -0.52 -32.95
C PHE A 96 -3.60 0.94 -33.29
N ASN A 97 -3.40 1.26 -34.57
CA ASN A 97 -3.01 2.61 -35.01
C ASN A 97 -4.14 3.64 -34.88
N SER A 98 -5.41 3.20 -34.93
CA SER A 98 -6.56 4.10 -34.74
C SER A 98 -6.98 4.28 -33.28
N GLY A 99 -6.29 3.63 -32.33
CA GLY A 99 -6.57 3.76 -30.90
C GLY A 99 -7.72 2.88 -30.38
N HIS A 100 -8.25 1.96 -31.21
CA HIS A 100 -9.28 1.00 -30.77
C HIS A 100 -8.67 -0.16 -29.97
N HIS A 101 -8.01 0.16 -28.86
CA HIS A 101 -7.18 -0.78 -28.10
C HIS A 101 -7.96 -1.77 -27.21
N THR A 102 -9.27 -1.61 -27.07
CA THR A 102 -10.08 -2.47 -26.18
C THR A 102 -10.00 -3.94 -26.55
N VAL A 103 -9.86 -4.27 -27.84
CA VAL A 103 -9.73 -5.66 -28.31
C VAL A 103 -8.50 -6.36 -27.76
N PHE A 104 -7.40 -5.63 -27.53
CA PHE A 104 -6.16 -6.18 -26.96
C PHE A 104 -6.23 -6.40 -25.43
N GLN A 105 -7.32 -6.03 -24.78
CA GLN A 105 -7.58 -6.39 -23.39
C GLN A 105 -7.98 -7.86 -23.23
N HIS A 106 -8.47 -8.51 -24.29
CA HIS A 106 -8.81 -9.92 -24.28
C HIS A 106 -7.59 -10.83 -24.18
N ALA A 107 -6.42 -10.38 -24.63
CA ALA A 107 -5.16 -11.05 -24.36
C ALA A 107 -4.72 -10.75 -22.92
N THR A 108 -4.67 -11.76 -22.06
CA THR A 108 -4.32 -11.63 -20.65
C THR A 108 -3.17 -12.57 -20.31
N PHE A 109 -2.22 -12.06 -19.51
CA PHE A 109 -1.00 -12.74 -19.12
C PHE A 109 -0.85 -12.70 -17.59
N GLU A 110 -0.48 -13.82 -16.98
CA GLU A 110 -0.13 -13.93 -15.58
C GLU A 110 1.36 -14.25 -15.42
N PHE A 111 2.07 -13.38 -14.69
CA PHE A 111 3.50 -13.51 -14.44
C PHE A 111 3.79 -13.81 -12.97
N GLY A 112 4.83 -14.64 -12.72
CA GLY A 112 5.56 -14.67 -11.46
C GLY A 112 6.78 -13.78 -11.58
N LEU A 113 6.92 -12.82 -10.65
CA LEU A 113 8.07 -11.92 -10.55
C LEU A 113 8.78 -12.20 -9.23
N GLU A 114 10.07 -12.54 -9.29
CA GLU A 114 10.88 -12.87 -8.12
C GLU A 114 12.17 -12.05 -8.11
N ASN A 115 12.72 -11.81 -6.92
CA ASN A 115 13.94 -11.03 -6.71
C ASN A 115 13.86 -9.60 -7.26
N VAL A 116 12.66 -9.04 -7.35
CA VAL A 116 12.46 -7.64 -7.72
C VAL A 116 12.49 -6.75 -6.48
N SER A 117 12.96 -5.50 -6.62
CA SER A 117 13.00 -4.57 -5.51
C SER A 117 11.60 -4.09 -5.08
N ARG A 118 11.48 -3.65 -3.84
CA ARG A 118 10.28 -2.95 -3.36
C ARG A 118 10.06 -1.64 -4.12
N GLN A 119 11.15 -0.98 -4.52
CA GLN A 119 11.09 0.25 -5.32
C GLN A 119 10.50 0.00 -6.70
N PHE A 120 10.96 -1.04 -7.39
CA PHE A 120 10.36 -1.43 -8.68
C PHE A 120 8.86 -1.70 -8.52
N VAL A 121 8.47 -2.54 -7.55
CA VAL A 121 7.06 -2.89 -7.36
C VAL A 121 6.21 -1.66 -7.03
N TRP A 122 6.71 -0.75 -6.19
CA TRP A 122 6.00 0.49 -5.86
C TRP A 122 5.76 1.35 -7.11
N SER A 123 6.79 1.62 -7.89
CA SER A 123 6.69 2.40 -9.12
C SER A 123 5.80 1.71 -10.17
N PHE A 124 6.00 0.40 -10.37
CA PHE A 124 5.28 -0.41 -11.34
C PHE A 124 3.78 -0.48 -11.09
N LEU A 125 3.36 -0.69 -9.83
CA LEU A 125 1.95 -0.80 -9.47
C LEU A 125 1.22 0.57 -9.43
N HIS A 126 1.96 1.68 -9.34
CA HIS A 126 1.39 3.01 -9.43
C HIS A 126 1.26 3.53 -10.88
N ALA A 127 1.91 2.88 -11.83
CA ALA A 127 1.89 3.30 -13.24
C ALA A 127 0.49 3.20 -13.88
N HIS A 128 -0.37 2.29 -13.39
CA HIS A 128 -1.73 2.12 -13.91
C HIS A 128 -2.61 1.28 -12.94
N PRO A 129 -3.96 1.40 -13.00
CA PRO A 129 -4.87 0.65 -12.13
C PRO A 129 -5.32 -0.72 -12.68
N PHE A 130 -5.01 -1.06 -13.94
CA PHE A 130 -5.58 -2.21 -14.65
C PHE A 130 -4.73 -3.48 -14.49
N TYR A 131 -4.64 -4.00 -13.28
CA TYR A 131 -3.91 -5.21 -12.96
C TYR A 131 -4.55 -5.98 -11.81
N ASN A 132 -4.20 -7.26 -11.64
CA ASN A 132 -4.35 -7.99 -10.39
C ASN A 132 -2.96 -8.40 -9.90
N SER A 133 -2.70 -8.24 -8.62
CA SER A 133 -1.38 -8.51 -8.05
C SER A 133 -1.47 -8.92 -6.59
N GLU A 134 -0.73 -9.97 -6.23
CA GLU A 134 -0.49 -10.37 -4.85
C GLU A 134 1.00 -10.44 -4.60
N GLN A 135 1.45 -9.71 -3.57
CA GLN A 135 2.86 -9.51 -3.24
C GLN A 135 3.18 -10.06 -1.87
N GLN A 136 4.39 -10.59 -1.69
CA GLN A 136 4.92 -10.99 -0.39
C GLN A 136 4.85 -9.82 0.60
N SER A 137 4.24 -10.09 1.76
CA SER A 137 3.98 -9.09 2.78
C SER A 137 5.08 -9.05 3.84
N GLN A 138 5.77 -7.93 3.98
CA GLN A 138 6.69 -7.67 5.09
C GLN A 138 5.98 -7.45 6.46
N ARG A 139 4.66 -7.46 6.52
CA ARG A 139 3.88 -7.45 7.79
C ARG A 139 3.77 -8.83 8.41
N TYR A 140 3.92 -9.88 7.62
CA TYR A 140 3.67 -11.26 8.03
C TYR A 140 4.87 -12.17 7.84
N VAL A 141 5.77 -11.80 6.92
CA VAL A 141 6.99 -12.56 6.63
C VAL A 141 8.18 -11.82 7.23
N ARG A 142 8.91 -12.50 8.09
CA ARG A 142 10.13 -11.98 8.69
C ARG A 142 11.26 -11.98 7.67
N MET A 143 12.03 -10.89 7.64
CA MET A 143 13.14 -10.71 6.70
C MET A 143 14.46 -11.13 7.36
N ASP A 144 14.68 -12.46 7.51
CA ASP A 144 15.86 -12.98 8.21
C ASP A 144 17.13 -12.93 7.37
N ARG A 145 17.02 -13.08 6.06
CA ARG A 145 18.13 -13.02 5.12
C ARG A 145 18.29 -11.63 4.52
N VAL A 146 19.55 -11.24 4.30
CA VAL A 146 19.87 -9.98 3.61
C VAL A 146 19.70 -10.19 2.11
N GLN A 147 18.50 -9.94 1.60
CA GLN A 147 18.12 -10.14 0.20
C GLN A 147 17.70 -8.81 -0.41
N ALA A 148 18.47 -8.31 -1.37
CA ALA A 148 18.24 -7.02 -1.97
C ALA A 148 18.68 -6.98 -3.43
N TYR A 149 17.97 -6.21 -4.24
CA TYR A 149 18.41 -5.85 -5.57
C TYR A 149 19.66 -4.96 -5.47
N VAL A 150 20.74 -5.41 -6.09
CA VAL A 150 21.95 -4.62 -6.28
C VAL A 150 22.00 -4.27 -7.77
N PRO A 151 21.93 -2.99 -8.14
CA PRO A 151 22.01 -2.58 -9.53
C PRO A 151 23.29 -3.09 -10.21
N PRO A 152 23.32 -3.25 -11.54
CA PRO A 152 24.50 -3.69 -12.28
C PRO A 152 25.66 -2.73 -12.06
N VAL A 153 26.63 -3.15 -11.29
CA VAL A 153 27.69 -2.30 -10.73
C VAL A 153 28.64 -1.81 -11.80
N ASP A 154 28.91 -2.64 -12.80
CA ASP A 154 29.87 -2.38 -13.87
C ASP A 154 29.51 -1.16 -14.74
N LEU A 155 28.22 -0.75 -14.72
CA LEU A 155 27.74 0.40 -15.52
C LEU A 155 27.70 1.72 -14.74
N TYR A 156 27.61 1.68 -13.39
CA TYR A 156 27.30 2.86 -12.58
C TYR A 156 28.20 3.07 -11.38
N PHE A 157 28.91 2.02 -10.93
CA PHE A 157 29.70 2.07 -9.72
C PHE A 157 31.18 1.82 -10.01
N ASN A 158 32.01 2.42 -9.20
CA ASN A 158 33.35 1.91 -8.92
C ASN A 158 33.30 0.98 -7.69
N GLU A 159 34.38 0.27 -7.39
CA GLU A 159 34.42 -0.68 -6.25
C GLU A 159 34.08 0.00 -4.92
N SER A 160 34.49 1.24 -4.68
CA SER A 160 34.17 1.96 -3.45
C SER A 160 32.69 2.29 -3.31
N ALA A 161 31.98 2.53 -4.41
CA ALA A 161 30.54 2.75 -4.40
C ALA A 161 29.78 1.45 -4.12
N LYS A 162 30.24 0.33 -4.66
CA LYS A 162 29.71 -1.01 -4.37
C LYS A 162 29.81 -1.34 -2.89
N GLU A 163 30.98 -1.12 -2.30
CA GLU A 163 31.17 -1.36 -0.87
C GLU A 163 30.23 -0.52 0.01
N ILE A 164 30.06 0.77 -0.31
CA ILE A 164 29.12 1.65 0.41
C ILE A 164 27.71 1.09 0.31
N PHE A 165 27.28 0.68 -0.89
CA PHE A 165 25.93 0.15 -1.15
C PHE A 165 25.67 -1.12 -0.34
N GLU A 166 26.54 -2.13 -0.45
CA GLU A 166 26.37 -3.42 0.22
C GLU A 166 26.47 -3.29 1.76
N GLN A 167 27.39 -2.45 2.27
CA GLN A 167 27.49 -2.18 3.70
C GLN A 167 26.24 -1.48 4.25
N ALA A 168 25.65 -0.54 3.50
CA ALA A 168 24.42 0.13 3.91
C ALA A 168 23.25 -0.84 3.98
N ILE A 169 23.12 -1.73 2.99
CA ILE A 169 22.13 -2.81 2.99
C ILE A 169 22.31 -3.70 4.22
N SER A 170 23.52 -4.22 4.47
CA SER A 170 23.79 -5.11 5.60
C SER A 170 23.48 -4.44 6.95
N ARG A 171 23.85 -3.16 7.12
CA ARG A 171 23.52 -2.36 8.33
C ARG A 171 22.01 -2.18 8.52
N ALA A 172 21.26 -1.95 7.46
CA ALA A 172 19.79 -1.82 7.55
C ALA A 172 19.14 -3.08 8.12
N TRP A 173 19.60 -4.28 7.72
CA TRP A 173 19.15 -5.55 8.31
C TRP A 173 19.58 -5.72 9.77
N SER A 174 20.74 -5.22 10.15
CA SER A 174 21.15 -5.22 11.56
C SER A 174 20.21 -4.37 12.40
N TYR A 175 19.86 -3.17 11.95
CA TYR A 175 18.87 -2.30 12.59
C TYR A 175 17.47 -2.94 12.64
N TYR A 176 17.04 -3.59 11.58
CA TYR A 176 15.76 -4.31 11.55
C TYR A 176 15.70 -5.40 12.63
N ARG A 177 16.76 -6.18 12.79
CA ARG A 177 16.84 -7.23 13.82
C ARG A 177 16.87 -6.64 15.23
N GLU A 178 17.67 -5.59 15.45
CA GLU A 178 17.73 -4.91 16.74
C GLU A 178 16.38 -4.31 17.13
N LEU A 179 15.73 -3.59 16.22
CA LEU A 179 14.39 -3.02 16.46
C LEU A 179 13.33 -4.10 16.69
N SER A 180 13.36 -5.18 15.92
CA SER A 180 12.43 -6.30 16.11
C SER A 180 12.55 -6.88 17.52
N ALA A 181 13.79 -7.04 18.03
CA ALA A 181 14.05 -7.56 19.37
C ALA A 181 13.63 -6.57 20.48
N LEU A 182 13.88 -5.28 20.29
CA LEU A 182 13.50 -4.23 21.25
C LEU A 182 11.98 -4.10 21.38
N LEU A 183 11.26 -4.13 20.25
CA LEU A 183 9.82 -3.83 20.20
C LEU A 183 8.93 -5.01 20.60
N ILE A 184 9.44 -6.25 20.63
CA ILE A 184 8.61 -7.42 20.92
C ILE A 184 8.03 -7.39 22.34
N ASN A 185 8.75 -6.86 23.31
CA ASN A 185 8.28 -6.76 24.68
C ASN A 185 7.18 -5.72 24.84
N ASP A 186 7.32 -4.57 24.19
CA ASP A 186 6.33 -3.49 24.21
C ASP A 186 5.03 -3.95 23.53
N THR A 187 5.16 -4.54 22.34
CA THR A 187 4.01 -5.07 21.59
C THR A 187 3.29 -6.18 22.36
N ARG A 188 4.04 -7.05 23.04
CA ARG A 188 3.48 -8.11 23.92
C ARG A 188 2.71 -7.51 25.08
N ALA A 189 3.28 -6.54 25.79
CA ALA A 189 2.65 -5.89 26.93
C ALA A 189 1.34 -5.21 26.53
N ILE A 190 1.32 -4.47 25.42
CA ILE A 190 0.13 -3.79 24.91
C ILE A 190 -0.96 -4.81 24.52
N LEU A 191 -0.59 -5.87 23.80
CA LEU A 191 -1.55 -6.90 23.40
C LEU A 191 -2.07 -7.70 24.59
N ALA A 192 -1.21 -8.02 25.56
CA ALA A 192 -1.64 -8.70 26.79
C ALA A 192 -2.67 -7.89 27.57
N ASP A 193 -2.50 -6.57 27.65
CA ASP A 193 -3.47 -5.67 28.28
C ASP A 193 -4.78 -5.58 27.48
N ILE A 194 -4.73 -5.39 26.16
CA ILE A 194 -5.92 -5.38 25.29
C ILE A 194 -6.75 -6.66 25.45
N TRP A 195 -6.09 -7.81 25.48
CA TRP A 195 -6.74 -9.13 25.58
C TRP A 195 -6.94 -9.60 27.02
N ARG A 196 -6.54 -8.81 28.02
CA ARG A 196 -6.62 -9.14 29.45
C ARG A 196 -5.98 -10.49 29.77
N ILE A 197 -4.78 -10.72 29.20
CA ILE A 197 -4.01 -11.94 29.43
C ILE A 197 -3.28 -11.82 30.77
N GLY A 198 -3.53 -12.77 31.65
CA GLY A 198 -2.89 -12.88 32.96
C GLY A 198 -2.21 -14.24 33.17
N PRO A 199 -1.58 -14.47 34.36
CA PRO A 199 -0.81 -15.69 34.63
C PRO A 199 -1.63 -16.99 34.48
N ASN A 200 -2.94 -16.92 34.73
CA ASN A 200 -3.87 -18.05 34.66
C ASN A 200 -4.60 -18.19 33.32
N SER A 201 -4.19 -17.42 32.31
CA SER A 201 -4.81 -17.47 30.97
C SER A 201 -4.48 -18.79 30.27
N ASN A 202 -5.39 -19.21 29.38
CA ASN A 202 -5.20 -20.43 28.59
C ASN A 202 -3.90 -20.35 27.79
N PRO A 203 -3.01 -21.35 27.81
CA PRO A 203 -1.74 -21.37 27.09
C PRO A 203 -1.88 -21.08 25.58
N LYS A 204 -2.97 -21.53 24.94
CA LYS A 204 -3.24 -21.24 23.53
C LYS A 204 -3.46 -19.74 23.27
N HIS A 205 -4.09 -19.03 24.21
CA HIS A 205 -4.28 -17.58 24.10
C HIS A 205 -2.96 -16.85 24.30
N ILE A 206 -2.13 -17.26 25.24
CA ILE A 206 -0.78 -16.72 25.45
C ILE A 206 0.04 -16.88 24.17
N GLN A 207 0.10 -18.09 23.61
CA GLN A 207 0.83 -18.33 22.36
C GLN A 207 0.32 -17.48 21.17
N LYS A 208 -1.01 -17.24 21.11
CA LYS A 208 -1.58 -16.34 20.09
C LYS A 208 -1.08 -14.91 20.26
N ILE A 209 -1.00 -14.41 21.50
CA ILE A 209 -0.48 -13.05 21.78
C ILE A 209 1.00 -12.96 21.42
N GLU A 210 1.83 -13.96 21.74
CA GLU A 210 3.24 -13.99 21.37
C GLU A 210 3.43 -13.85 19.85
N ARG A 211 2.73 -14.68 19.06
CA ARG A 211 2.78 -14.60 17.59
C ARG A 211 2.29 -13.26 17.05
N SER A 212 1.28 -12.68 17.69
CA SER A 212 0.75 -11.39 17.29
C SER A 212 1.71 -10.26 17.64
N ALA A 213 2.39 -10.34 18.78
CA ALA A 213 3.40 -9.39 19.22
C ALA A 213 4.60 -9.38 18.27
N GLU A 214 5.10 -10.56 17.88
CA GLU A 214 6.15 -10.68 16.90
C GLU A 214 5.78 -10.03 15.56
N LYS A 215 4.58 -10.31 15.03
CA LYS A 215 4.09 -9.70 13.79
C LYS A 215 4.02 -8.17 13.88
N ARG A 216 3.60 -7.61 15.01
CA ARG A 216 3.57 -6.16 15.21
C ARG A 216 4.97 -5.56 15.32
N ALA A 217 5.89 -6.23 16.03
CA ALA A 217 7.26 -5.78 16.13
C ALA A 217 7.96 -5.71 14.76
N ILE A 218 7.85 -6.76 13.94
CA ILE A 218 8.43 -6.77 12.58
C ILE A 218 7.71 -5.79 11.63
N GLU A 219 6.41 -5.55 11.80
CA GLU A 219 5.67 -4.54 11.02
C GLU A 219 6.24 -3.14 11.22
N ILE A 220 6.67 -2.82 12.45
CA ILE A 220 7.29 -1.53 12.78
C ILE A 220 8.77 -1.53 12.39
N ALA A 221 9.51 -2.58 12.75
CA ALA A 221 10.93 -2.68 12.46
C ALA A 221 11.26 -2.59 10.96
N ARG A 222 10.38 -3.09 10.07
CA ARG A 222 10.60 -3.05 8.62
C ARG A 222 10.75 -1.64 8.03
N TYR A 223 10.42 -0.59 8.79
CA TYR A 223 10.56 0.79 8.35
C TYR A 223 12.01 1.17 8.05
N VAL A 224 12.99 0.48 8.66
CA VAL A 224 14.42 0.72 8.39
C VAL A 224 14.96 -0.08 7.19
N LEU A 225 14.21 -1.08 6.68
CA LEU A 225 14.65 -1.86 5.53
C LEU A 225 14.68 -0.98 4.28
N PRO A 226 15.72 -1.11 3.45
CA PRO A 226 15.85 -0.31 2.24
C PRO A 226 14.79 -0.70 1.18
N VAL A 227 14.42 0.23 0.33
CA VAL A 227 13.50 -0.05 -0.79
C VAL A 227 14.12 -0.98 -1.85
N ALA A 228 15.44 -1.22 -1.78
CA ALA A 228 16.13 -2.29 -2.51
C ALA A 228 15.71 -3.70 -2.09
N ALA A 229 15.12 -3.89 -0.90
CA ALA A 229 14.76 -5.21 -0.38
C ALA A 229 13.97 -6.02 -1.41
N HIS A 230 14.38 -7.28 -1.64
CA HIS A 230 13.69 -8.18 -2.56
C HIS A 230 12.25 -8.45 -2.14
N THR A 231 11.42 -8.67 -3.14
CA THR A 231 10.06 -9.17 -2.99
C THR A 231 9.71 -10.11 -4.15
N THR A 232 8.61 -10.81 -3.96
CA THR A 232 8.03 -11.73 -4.95
C THR A 232 6.56 -11.40 -5.13
N MET A 233 6.05 -11.47 -6.36
CA MET A 233 4.64 -11.26 -6.62
C MET A 233 4.11 -12.07 -7.80
N VAL A 234 2.81 -12.35 -7.77
CA VAL A 234 2.02 -12.77 -8.93
C VAL A 234 1.38 -11.51 -9.52
N HIS A 235 1.43 -11.35 -10.83
CA HIS A 235 0.92 -10.18 -11.52
C HIS A 235 0.18 -10.57 -12.80
N THR A 236 -1.07 -10.11 -12.93
CA THR A 236 -1.93 -10.41 -14.09
C THR A 236 -2.32 -9.12 -14.77
N ILE A 237 -2.01 -9.00 -16.07
CA ILE A 237 -2.32 -7.82 -16.89
C ILE A 237 -2.77 -8.21 -18.29
N SER A 238 -3.45 -7.30 -18.98
CA SER A 238 -3.75 -7.43 -20.40
C SER A 238 -2.57 -7.03 -21.27
N GLY A 239 -2.56 -7.53 -22.51
CA GLY A 239 -1.49 -7.25 -23.47
C GLY A 239 -1.35 -5.77 -23.82
N ILE A 240 -2.46 -5.04 -23.95
CA ILE A 240 -2.37 -3.58 -24.20
C ILE A 240 -1.74 -2.82 -23.02
N VAL A 241 -1.97 -3.28 -21.81
CA VAL A 241 -1.30 -2.70 -20.62
C VAL A 241 0.19 -3.00 -20.67
N LEU A 242 0.59 -4.22 -21.01
CA LEU A 242 2.01 -4.59 -21.16
C LEU A 242 2.70 -3.77 -22.25
N HIS A 243 2.03 -3.51 -23.41
CA HIS A 243 2.54 -2.61 -24.44
C HIS A 243 2.80 -1.19 -23.90
N ARG A 244 1.84 -0.63 -23.12
CA ARG A 244 1.97 0.71 -22.53
C ARG A 244 3.10 0.77 -21.51
N LEU A 245 3.22 -0.24 -20.66
CA LEU A 245 4.31 -0.32 -19.69
C LEU A 245 5.67 -0.40 -20.38
N TRP A 246 5.79 -1.20 -21.45
CA TRP A 246 7.01 -1.28 -22.24
C TRP A 246 7.37 0.06 -22.87
N ARG A 247 6.42 0.77 -23.44
CA ARG A 247 6.62 2.12 -23.99
C ARG A 247 7.12 3.11 -22.95
N MET A 248 6.72 2.95 -21.68
CA MET A 248 6.93 3.90 -20.59
C MET A 248 8.03 3.46 -19.59
N VAL A 249 8.86 2.46 -19.91
CA VAL A 249 9.86 1.94 -18.97
C VAL A 249 10.82 2.99 -18.44
N ALA A 250 11.11 4.03 -19.20
CA ALA A 250 11.98 5.13 -18.80
C ALA A 250 11.29 6.15 -17.87
N ALA A 251 9.95 6.10 -17.71
CA ALA A 251 9.20 7.01 -16.85
C ALA A 251 9.14 6.59 -15.38
N SER A 252 9.71 5.45 -15.02
CA SER A 252 9.68 4.94 -13.65
C SER A 252 10.78 5.54 -12.76
N ASP A 253 10.63 5.42 -11.45
CA ASP A 253 11.67 5.79 -10.48
C ASP A 253 12.88 4.85 -10.45
N ALA A 254 12.75 3.69 -11.10
CA ALA A 254 13.79 2.68 -11.22
C ALA A 254 13.89 2.20 -12.67
N PRO A 255 14.21 3.10 -13.65
CA PRO A 255 14.11 2.80 -15.08
C PRO A 255 14.99 1.62 -15.52
N SER A 256 16.16 1.44 -14.93
CA SER A 256 17.06 0.33 -15.29
C SER A 256 16.46 -1.03 -14.88
N GLU A 257 15.97 -1.18 -13.65
CA GLU A 257 15.30 -2.40 -13.20
C GLU A 257 13.98 -2.62 -13.92
N THR A 258 13.21 -1.54 -14.12
CA THR A 258 11.94 -1.58 -14.85
C THR A 258 12.12 -2.07 -16.28
N ARG A 259 13.14 -1.59 -16.99
CA ARG A 259 13.49 -2.05 -18.34
C ARG A 259 13.86 -3.53 -18.34
N THR A 260 14.63 -3.98 -17.36
CA THR A 260 15.01 -5.39 -17.22
C THR A 260 13.80 -6.29 -16.99
N VAL A 261 12.95 -5.95 -16.02
CA VAL A 261 11.81 -6.79 -15.64
C VAL A 261 10.72 -6.79 -16.71
N ILE A 262 10.30 -5.60 -17.20
CA ILE A 262 9.28 -5.52 -18.23
C ILE A 262 9.79 -6.06 -19.56
N GLY A 263 11.08 -5.85 -19.88
CA GLY A 263 11.72 -6.45 -21.05
C GLY A 263 11.68 -7.98 -21.03
N ALA A 264 11.93 -8.57 -19.85
CA ALA A 264 11.79 -10.02 -19.67
C ALA A 264 10.32 -10.49 -19.80
N MET A 265 9.33 -9.71 -19.29
CA MET A 265 7.91 -10.02 -19.51
C MET A 265 7.56 -10.02 -21.01
N VAL A 266 8.01 -9.00 -21.74
CA VAL A 266 7.81 -8.89 -23.20
C VAL A 266 8.48 -10.05 -23.93
N ALA A 267 9.72 -10.41 -23.56
CA ALA A 267 10.44 -11.52 -24.18
C ALA A 267 9.67 -12.84 -24.01
N GLN A 268 9.16 -13.13 -22.82
CA GLN A 268 8.36 -14.33 -22.56
C GLN A 268 7.06 -14.36 -23.36
N VAL A 269 6.38 -13.22 -23.55
CA VAL A 269 5.20 -13.17 -24.42
C VAL A 269 5.59 -13.45 -25.87
N LYS A 270 6.72 -12.89 -26.37
CA LYS A 270 7.21 -13.13 -27.72
C LYS A 270 7.55 -14.59 -27.99
N GLU A 271 8.02 -15.34 -27.00
CA GLU A 271 8.27 -16.79 -27.14
C GLU A 271 7.00 -17.58 -27.47
N HIS A 272 5.83 -17.12 -26.99
CA HIS A 272 4.54 -17.78 -27.20
C HIS A 272 3.70 -17.16 -28.31
N ASP A 273 3.80 -15.86 -28.52
CA ASP A 273 3.09 -15.12 -29.55
C ASP A 273 3.91 -13.91 -30.02
N GLN A 274 4.84 -14.18 -30.95
CA GLN A 274 5.73 -13.19 -31.51
C GLN A 274 4.98 -12.00 -32.15
N GLN A 275 3.81 -12.25 -32.74
CA GLN A 275 3.02 -11.24 -33.45
C GLN A 275 2.52 -10.13 -32.52
N PHE A 276 2.36 -10.41 -31.22
CA PHE A 276 1.78 -9.51 -30.25
C PHE A 276 2.62 -8.23 -30.07
N PHE A 277 3.94 -8.30 -30.21
CA PHE A 277 4.86 -7.16 -30.08
C PHE A 277 5.51 -6.74 -31.39
N GLU A 278 5.82 -7.65 -32.32
CA GLU A 278 6.56 -7.32 -33.53
C GLU A 278 5.76 -6.53 -34.56
N ARG A 279 4.43 -6.71 -34.60
CA ARG A 279 3.59 -6.06 -35.61
C ARG A 279 3.32 -4.57 -35.37
N PHE A 280 3.53 -4.04 -34.18
CA PHE A 280 3.08 -2.69 -33.81
C PHE A 280 4.20 -1.71 -33.51
N GLY A 281 5.47 -2.10 -33.63
CA GLY A 281 6.62 -1.20 -33.47
C GLY A 281 6.63 -0.49 -32.11
N THR A 282 6.34 -1.21 -31.02
CA THR A 282 6.22 -0.65 -29.67
C THR A 282 7.59 -0.57 -28.99
N GLU A 283 8.48 0.25 -29.51
CA GLU A 283 9.75 0.51 -28.84
C GLU A 283 9.57 1.45 -27.65
N PRO A 284 10.40 1.36 -26.60
CA PRO A 284 10.39 2.31 -25.49
C PRO A 284 10.53 3.75 -25.94
N LEU A 285 9.86 4.67 -25.22
CA LEU A 285 10.09 6.11 -25.39
C LEU A 285 11.39 6.48 -24.64
N GLU A 286 12.33 7.14 -25.34
CA GLU A 286 13.63 7.48 -24.76
C GLU A 286 13.63 8.86 -24.10
N GLU A 287 12.97 9.84 -24.76
CA GLU A 287 12.92 11.21 -24.28
C GLU A 287 11.54 11.55 -23.72
N LEU A 288 11.39 11.47 -22.41
CA LEU A 288 10.12 11.76 -21.73
C LEU A 288 10.08 13.23 -21.27
N PRO A 289 8.90 13.90 -21.39
CA PRO A 289 8.73 15.29 -20.96
C PRO A 289 9.09 15.52 -19.50
N GLU A 290 8.80 14.57 -18.62
CA GLU A 290 9.10 14.62 -17.19
C GLU A 290 10.60 14.75 -16.92
N TRP A 291 11.44 14.05 -17.65
CA TRP A 291 12.90 14.12 -17.53
C TRP A 291 13.46 15.44 -18.07
N LYS A 292 12.89 15.95 -19.16
CA LYS A 292 13.29 17.26 -19.69
C LYS A 292 12.95 18.39 -18.73
N ALA A 293 11.79 18.35 -18.09
CA ALA A 293 11.41 19.31 -17.07
C ALA A 293 12.32 19.21 -15.84
N ALA A 294 12.62 17.99 -15.40
CA ALA A 294 13.46 17.73 -14.24
C ALA A 294 14.91 18.19 -14.39
N SER A 295 15.50 18.01 -15.59
CA SER A 295 16.87 18.44 -15.84
C SER A 295 17.06 19.97 -15.86
N SER A 296 15.97 20.72 -15.96
CA SER A 296 15.97 22.21 -15.93
C SER A 296 15.74 22.80 -14.52
N ILE A 297 15.30 22.00 -13.56
CA ILE A 297 14.99 22.44 -12.19
C ILE A 297 16.04 21.84 -11.25
N ALA A 298 16.92 22.68 -10.68
CA ALA A 298 17.87 22.22 -9.66
C ALA A 298 17.12 21.72 -8.44
N PHE A 299 17.45 20.52 -7.96
CA PHE A 299 16.99 19.80 -6.77
C PHE A 299 16.12 20.62 -5.78
N ALA A 300 14.79 20.58 -5.96
CA ALA A 300 13.84 21.32 -5.14
C ALA A 300 13.18 20.45 -4.04
N GLY A 301 13.72 19.25 -3.77
CA GLY A 301 13.11 18.27 -2.85
C GLY A 301 12.82 18.84 -1.47
N GLU A 302 13.76 19.57 -0.86
CA GLU A 302 13.57 20.19 0.45
C GLU A 302 12.53 21.31 0.43
N ALA A 303 12.53 22.15 -0.60
CA ALA A 303 11.58 23.25 -0.75
C ALA A 303 10.17 22.71 -0.94
N PHE A 304 10.01 21.73 -1.84
CA PHE A 304 8.75 21.02 -2.06
C PHE A 304 8.24 20.38 -0.77
N ALA A 305 9.10 19.66 -0.04
CA ALA A 305 8.72 18.98 1.20
C ALA A 305 8.20 19.98 2.26
N ARG A 306 8.93 21.11 2.47
CA ARG A 306 8.50 22.16 3.40
C ARG A 306 7.17 22.79 3.01
N GLU A 307 6.98 23.12 1.74
CA GLU A 307 5.74 23.73 1.26
C GLU A 307 4.55 22.78 1.40
N PHE A 308 4.72 21.53 1.03
CA PHE A 308 3.67 20.51 1.13
C PHE A 308 3.27 20.27 2.59
N ASP A 309 4.25 20.10 3.48
CA ASP A 309 4.02 19.87 4.91
C ASP A 309 3.34 21.08 5.58
N ALA A 310 3.70 22.30 5.21
CA ALA A 310 3.02 23.50 5.67
C ALA A 310 1.53 23.52 5.25
N LYS A 311 1.21 23.10 4.02
CA LYS A 311 -0.17 23.00 3.54
C LYS A 311 -0.96 21.93 4.28
N LEU A 312 -0.34 20.80 4.67
CA LEU A 312 -0.98 19.76 5.48
C LEU A 312 -1.34 20.22 6.89
N GLY A 313 -0.54 21.14 7.47
CA GLY A 313 -0.82 21.70 8.79
C GLY A 313 -0.77 20.66 9.92
N GLY A 314 0.15 19.70 9.84
CA GLY A 314 0.35 18.65 10.84
C GLY A 314 -0.55 17.41 10.67
N LYS A 315 -1.46 17.40 9.71
CA LYS A 315 -2.29 16.22 9.38
C LYS A 315 -1.52 15.20 8.53
N THR A 316 -1.91 13.95 8.61
CA THR A 316 -1.43 12.90 7.69
C THR A 316 -2.12 13.01 6.33
N SER A 317 -3.41 13.37 6.33
CA SER A 317 -4.21 13.60 5.12
C SER A 317 -5.11 14.83 5.31
N LYS A 318 -5.23 15.66 4.26
CA LYS A 318 -6.03 16.88 4.28
C LYS A 318 -6.87 17.02 3.02
N LEU A 319 -8.15 17.31 3.18
CA LEU A 319 -9.04 17.63 2.07
C LEU A 319 -8.63 18.93 1.39
N VAL A 320 -8.38 18.87 0.08
CA VAL A 320 -7.99 20.03 -0.74
C VAL A 320 -9.06 20.46 -1.73
N ASP A 321 -9.92 19.52 -2.16
CA ASP A 321 -11.08 19.80 -3.01
C ASP A 321 -12.18 18.75 -2.82
N TYR A 322 -13.44 19.13 -3.09
CA TYR A 322 -14.57 18.22 -2.97
C TYR A 322 -15.79 18.72 -3.78
N SER A 323 -16.73 17.82 -4.05
CA SER A 323 -18.03 18.15 -4.67
C SER A 323 -18.95 18.83 -3.64
N PRO A 324 -19.18 20.17 -3.68
CA PRO A 324 -19.90 20.87 -2.60
C PRO A 324 -21.37 20.48 -2.51
N ASN A 325 -21.99 20.04 -3.59
CA ASN A 325 -23.40 19.64 -3.66
C ASN A 325 -23.59 18.11 -3.63
N ALA A 326 -22.63 17.37 -3.07
CA ALA A 326 -22.58 15.91 -3.12
C ALA A 326 -23.91 15.24 -2.71
N ALA A 327 -24.46 15.60 -1.56
CA ALA A 327 -25.69 14.98 -1.05
C ALA A 327 -26.88 15.16 -2.01
N ARG A 328 -27.06 16.36 -2.58
CA ARG A 328 -28.11 16.63 -3.54
C ARG A 328 -27.93 15.82 -4.82
N VAL A 329 -26.73 15.85 -5.40
CA VAL A 329 -26.43 15.15 -6.67
C VAL A 329 -26.58 13.64 -6.51
N ILE A 330 -26.14 13.09 -5.38
CA ILE A 330 -26.34 11.66 -5.05
C ILE A 330 -27.84 11.34 -4.97
N ALA A 331 -28.63 12.17 -4.28
CA ALA A 331 -30.08 11.95 -4.13
C ALA A 331 -30.81 12.04 -5.48
N ASP A 332 -30.48 13.03 -6.32
CA ASP A 332 -31.01 13.17 -7.66
C ASP A 332 -30.70 11.93 -8.51
N SER A 333 -29.43 11.47 -8.47
CA SER A 333 -28.99 10.29 -9.20
C SER A 333 -29.67 8.99 -8.70
N TYR A 334 -29.85 8.86 -7.39
CA TYR A 334 -30.58 7.73 -6.80
C TYR A 334 -32.04 7.68 -7.30
N ARG A 335 -32.71 8.84 -7.29
CA ARG A 335 -34.07 8.96 -7.81
C ARG A 335 -34.15 8.62 -9.29
N ALA A 336 -33.21 9.12 -10.09
CA ALA A 336 -33.12 8.83 -11.52
C ALA A 336 -33.02 7.32 -11.80
N VAL A 337 -32.19 6.59 -11.02
CA VAL A 337 -32.08 5.13 -11.15
C VAL A 337 -33.38 4.41 -10.87
N LEU A 338 -34.20 4.90 -9.94
CA LEU A 338 -35.43 4.25 -9.50
C LEU A 338 -36.71 4.84 -10.13
N GLY A 339 -36.59 5.85 -10.99
CA GLY A 339 -37.74 6.53 -11.59
C GLY A 339 -38.62 7.28 -10.58
N LEU A 340 -38.00 7.83 -9.51
CA LEU A 340 -38.73 8.53 -8.45
C LEU A 340 -38.63 10.06 -8.62
N THR A 341 -39.68 10.75 -8.16
CA THR A 341 -39.69 12.20 -8.04
C THR A 341 -39.19 12.63 -6.65
N GLU A 342 -38.83 13.92 -6.48
CA GLU A 342 -38.40 14.47 -5.20
C GLU A 342 -39.51 14.40 -4.13
N SER A 343 -40.77 14.55 -4.54
CA SER A 343 -41.94 14.40 -3.65
C SER A 343 -42.14 12.96 -3.14
N GLN A 344 -41.71 11.96 -3.92
CA GLN A 344 -41.78 10.54 -3.52
C GLN A 344 -40.58 10.09 -2.68
N CYS A 345 -39.42 10.75 -2.81
CA CYS A 345 -38.23 10.43 -2.09
C CYS A 345 -37.37 11.70 -1.90
N SER A 346 -37.40 12.27 -0.70
CA SER A 346 -36.60 13.45 -0.37
C SER A 346 -35.10 13.17 -0.46
N ASN A 347 -34.28 14.23 -0.46
CA ASN A 347 -32.83 14.07 -0.44
C ASN A 347 -32.36 13.26 0.78
N SER A 348 -32.91 13.53 1.96
CA SER A 348 -32.60 12.80 3.18
C SER A 348 -32.97 11.33 3.08
N ASP A 349 -34.18 11.02 2.52
CA ASP A 349 -34.61 9.63 2.35
C ASP A 349 -33.73 8.87 1.36
N ALA A 350 -33.32 9.51 0.26
CA ALA A 350 -32.44 8.91 -0.74
C ALA A 350 -31.08 8.55 -0.13
N ILE A 351 -30.48 9.48 0.60
CA ILE A 351 -29.20 9.26 1.31
C ILE A 351 -29.35 8.14 2.35
N ASP A 352 -30.42 8.16 3.14
CA ASP A 352 -30.64 7.15 4.17
C ASP A 352 -30.87 5.75 3.56
N ARG A 353 -31.67 5.64 2.50
CA ARG A 353 -31.87 4.37 1.77
C ARG A 353 -30.58 3.86 1.12
N LEU A 354 -29.69 4.75 0.70
CA LEU A 354 -28.48 4.40 -0.01
C LEU A 354 -27.33 4.01 0.94
N LEU A 355 -27.19 4.73 2.05
CA LEU A 355 -26.02 4.62 2.93
C LEU A 355 -26.29 3.92 4.27
N ASN A 356 -27.53 3.92 4.75
CA ASN A 356 -27.88 3.31 6.03
C ASN A 356 -27.82 1.77 5.93
N PRO A 357 -26.92 1.10 6.66
CA PRO A 357 -26.76 -0.35 6.57
C PRO A 357 -28.02 -1.12 7.05
N ALA A 358 -28.88 -0.52 7.87
CA ALA A 358 -30.16 -1.14 8.26
C ALA A 358 -31.18 -1.16 7.12
N LYS A 359 -31.04 -0.30 6.10
CA LYS A 359 -31.94 -0.18 4.94
C LYS A 359 -31.31 -0.69 3.65
N ASN A 360 -30.00 -0.76 3.58
CA ASN A 360 -29.24 -1.16 2.39
C ASN A 360 -28.28 -2.32 2.71
N LEU A 361 -28.70 -3.54 2.35
CA LEU A 361 -27.91 -4.76 2.59
C LEU A 361 -26.55 -4.76 1.90
N TYR A 362 -26.36 -4.03 0.79
CA TYR A 362 -25.06 -3.90 0.14
C TYR A 362 -23.97 -3.31 1.05
N ARG A 363 -24.38 -2.55 2.07
CA ARG A 363 -23.46 -1.96 3.06
C ARG A 363 -22.92 -3.00 4.05
N LEU A 364 -23.57 -4.15 4.17
CA LEU A 364 -23.19 -5.24 5.09
C LEU A 364 -22.40 -6.35 4.39
N GLU A 365 -22.34 -6.31 3.05
CA GLU A 365 -21.69 -7.33 2.24
C GLU A 365 -20.17 -7.23 2.28
N THR A 366 -19.52 -8.35 2.60
CA THR A 366 -18.04 -8.45 2.61
C THR A 366 -17.45 -8.59 1.20
N LEU A 367 -18.24 -9.10 0.25
CA LEU A 367 -17.85 -9.25 -1.16
C LEU A 367 -17.88 -7.92 -1.94
N ASN A 368 -18.33 -6.84 -1.29
CA ASN A 368 -18.44 -5.50 -1.90
C ASN A 368 -19.32 -5.47 -3.17
N VAL A 369 -20.36 -6.28 -3.22
CA VAL A 369 -21.27 -6.37 -4.39
C VAL A 369 -21.95 -5.05 -4.72
N GLY A 370 -22.00 -4.11 -3.78
CA GLY A 370 -22.56 -2.78 -3.96
C GLY A 370 -21.96 -2.00 -5.13
N VAL A 371 -20.70 -2.23 -5.49
CA VAL A 371 -20.05 -1.55 -6.64
C VAL A 371 -20.72 -1.90 -7.98
N HIS A 372 -21.46 -3.01 -8.04
CA HIS A 372 -22.20 -3.46 -9.21
C HIS A 372 -23.69 -3.05 -9.18
N ALA A 373 -24.19 -2.59 -8.03
CA ALA A 373 -25.59 -2.22 -7.89
C ALA A 373 -25.90 -0.89 -8.59
N PRO A 374 -26.95 -0.80 -9.44
CA PRO A 374 -27.29 0.44 -10.16
C PRO A 374 -27.45 1.64 -9.23
N GLN A 375 -28.18 1.48 -8.13
CA GLN A 375 -28.43 2.57 -7.17
C GLN A 375 -27.15 3.06 -6.47
N MET A 376 -26.18 2.17 -6.19
CA MET A 376 -24.93 2.55 -5.54
C MET A 376 -24.02 3.39 -6.45
N ARG A 377 -24.21 3.34 -7.78
CA ARG A 377 -23.49 4.19 -8.73
C ARG A 377 -23.73 5.68 -8.52
N ALA A 378 -24.85 6.05 -7.89
CA ALA A 378 -25.11 7.44 -7.50
C ALA A 378 -23.96 8.05 -6.67
N LEU A 379 -23.24 7.22 -5.89
CA LEU A 379 -22.10 7.65 -5.08
C LEU A 379 -20.85 8.02 -5.91
N GLN A 380 -20.80 7.69 -7.20
CA GLN A 380 -19.69 8.09 -8.08
C GLN A 380 -19.68 9.58 -8.39
N HIS A 381 -20.81 10.27 -8.22
CA HIS A 381 -20.95 11.69 -8.54
C HIS A 381 -20.41 12.64 -7.45
N ALA A 382 -20.02 12.11 -6.30
CA ALA A 382 -19.37 12.87 -5.24
C ALA A 382 -17.89 12.51 -5.19
N ASN A 383 -17.02 13.49 -5.39
CA ASN A 383 -15.57 13.30 -5.43
C ASN A 383 -14.90 14.11 -4.34
N TYR A 384 -13.79 13.57 -3.82
CA TYR A 384 -12.97 14.18 -2.78
C TYR A 384 -11.50 14.02 -3.13
N THR A 385 -10.75 15.11 -3.03
CA THR A 385 -9.31 15.16 -3.30
C THR A 385 -8.56 15.45 -2.03
N PHE A 386 -7.56 14.62 -1.71
CA PHE A 386 -6.76 14.71 -0.50
C PHE A 386 -5.29 14.87 -0.83
N ALA A 387 -4.61 15.76 -0.11
CA ALA A 387 -3.15 15.79 -0.03
C ALA A 387 -2.71 14.95 1.17
N LYS A 388 -1.68 14.09 0.98
CA LYS A 388 -1.20 13.12 1.98
C LYS A 388 0.30 13.14 2.14
N LYS A 389 0.75 12.83 3.37
CA LYS A 389 2.13 12.47 3.66
C LYS A 389 2.16 11.16 4.44
N ILE A 390 2.65 10.12 3.80
CA ILE A 390 2.78 8.76 4.38
C ILE A 390 4.13 8.17 3.98
N SER A 391 4.55 7.07 4.63
CA SER A 391 5.79 6.39 4.25
C SER A 391 5.63 5.61 2.94
N HIS A 392 6.75 5.31 2.28
CA HIS A 392 6.83 4.43 1.12
C HIS A 392 6.13 3.07 1.40
N THR A 393 6.36 2.50 2.60
CA THR A 393 5.71 1.23 2.96
C THR A 393 4.22 1.36 3.22
N ALA A 394 3.74 2.51 3.69
CA ALA A 394 2.31 2.76 3.84
C ALA A 394 1.63 2.95 2.47
N ASP A 395 2.23 3.74 1.59
CA ASP A 395 1.73 3.94 0.24
C ASP A 395 1.70 2.64 -0.57
N SER A 396 2.66 1.72 -0.33
CA SER A 396 2.63 0.35 -0.89
C SER A 396 1.39 -0.47 -0.47
N GLN A 397 0.68 -0.09 0.61
CA GLN A 397 -0.61 -0.69 0.96
C GLN A 397 -1.79 0.12 0.41
N ASP A 398 -1.67 1.45 0.37
CA ASP A 398 -2.73 2.33 -0.10
C ASP A 398 -3.00 2.12 -1.61
N GLN A 399 -1.99 1.79 -2.39
CA GLN A 399 -2.08 1.41 -3.81
C GLN A 399 -3.08 0.29 -4.11
N ARG A 400 -3.47 -0.55 -3.12
CA ARG A 400 -4.48 -1.59 -3.33
C ARG A 400 -5.88 -1.03 -3.59
N HIS A 401 -6.12 0.24 -3.27
CA HIS A 401 -7.34 0.96 -3.62
C HIS A 401 -7.21 1.59 -5.02
N ARG A 402 -7.08 0.75 -6.05
CA ARG A 402 -6.76 1.14 -7.43
C ARG A 402 -7.72 2.13 -8.06
N MET A 403 -8.98 2.17 -7.58
CA MET A 403 -10.00 3.12 -8.04
C MET A 403 -9.92 4.49 -7.32
N VAL A 404 -8.89 4.71 -6.52
CA VAL A 404 -8.56 5.99 -5.90
C VAL A 404 -7.15 6.38 -6.39
N PRO A 405 -7.03 6.87 -7.63
CA PRO A 405 -5.74 7.19 -8.22
C PRO A 405 -5.07 8.36 -7.52
N GLY A 406 -3.73 8.29 -7.42
CA GLY A 406 -2.92 9.34 -6.80
C GLY A 406 -1.77 9.80 -7.68
N SER A 407 -1.50 11.11 -7.66
CA SER A 407 -0.33 11.74 -8.26
C SER A 407 0.82 11.68 -7.26
N ARG A 408 1.77 10.80 -7.51
CA ARG A 408 2.97 10.60 -6.69
C ARG A 408 4.17 11.31 -7.31
N PRO A 409 5.08 11.84 -6.49
CA PRO A 409 6.31 12.43 -7.03
C PRO A 409 7.21 11.33 -7.60
N LEU A 410 8.00 11.68 -8.63
CA LEU A 410 9.18 10.90 -8.96
C LEU A 410 10.19 11.08 -7.83
N LEU A 411 10.60 9.99 -7.18
CA LEU A 411 11.47 10.05 -6.00
C LEU A 411 12.83 10.66 -6.32
N THR A 412 13.33 10.42 -7.52
CA THR A 412 14.57 11.04 -8.01
C THR A 412 14.52 12.56 -8.02
N LEU A 413 13.34 13.16 -8.19
CA LEU A 413 13.11 14.61 -8.22
C LEU A 413 12.70 15.18 -6.86
N ALA A 414 12.04 14.37 -6.04
CA ALA A 414 11.57 14.74 -4.71
C ALA A 414 12.51 14.27 -3.59
N ASP A 415 13.71 13.81 -3.94
CA ASP A 415 14.71 13.41 -2.96
C ASP A 415 15.22 14.60 -2.14
N THR A 416 15.60 14.31 -0.90
CA THR A 416 16.15 15.27 0.05
C THR A 416 17.53 14.84 0.51
N ARG A 417 18.47 15.79 0.65
CA ARG A 417 19.79 15.52 1.24
C ARG A 417 19.67 15.25 2.74
N GLU A 418 18.76 15.93 3.41
CA GLU A 418 18.43 15.70 4.81
C GLU A 418 17.46 14.53 4.97
N PRO A 419 17.54 13.77 6.07
CA PRO A 419 16.61 12.68 6.35
C PRO A 419 15.14 13.16 6.42
N ASP A 420 14.29 12.57 5.59
CA ASP A 420 12.87 12.88 5.48
C ASP A 420 12.04 11.58 5.53
N TYR A 421 11.55 11.25 6.72
CA TYR A 421 10.95 9.95 7.03
C TYR A 421 9.79 10.06 8.02
N ILE A 422 8.99 9.01 8.10
CA ILE A 422 7.90 8.85 9.06
C ILE A 422 8.36 7.99 10.22
N THR A 423 8.09 8.42 11.44
CA THR A 423 8.37 7.66 12.67
C THR A 423 7.09 7.05 13.22
N PRO A 424 6.95 5.72 13.28
CA PRO A 424 5.83 5.03 13.94
C PRO A 424 5.67 5.41 15.41
N GLN A 425 4.42 5.40 15.90
CA GLN A 425 4.10 5.86 17.25
C GLN A 425 4.84 5.06 18.33
N LEU A 426 4.87 3.74 18.21
CA LEU A 426 5.51 2.89 19.21
C LEU A 426 7.01 3.17 19.37
N LEU A 427 7.70 3.62 18.31
CA LEU A 427 9.10 4.04 18.40
C LEU A 427 9.26 5.30 19.24
N LYS A 428 8.33 6.26 19.13
CA LYS A 428 8.34 7.49 19.94
C LYS A 428 8.13 7.21 21.43
N GLU A 429 7.48 6.11 21.76
CA GLU A 429 7.20 5.68 23.13
C GLU A 429 8.33 4.86 23.77
N ASN A 430 9.31 4.38 22.96
CA ASN A 430 10.47 3.63 23.42
C ASN A 430 11.77 4.37 23.06
N PRO A 431 12.40 5.11 24.00
CA PRO A 431 13.58 5.94 23.70
C PRO A 431 14.76 5.17 23.09
N ARG A 432 14.98 3.91 23.54
CA ARG A 432 16.04 3.07 23.01
C ARG A 432 15.77 2.64 21.56
N ALA A 433 14.55 2.26 21.27
CA ALA A 433 14.15 1.90 19.91
C ALA A 433 14.15 3.14 18.98
N GLN A 434 13.77 4.31 19.51
CA GLN A 434 13.83 5.57 18.77
C GLN A 434 15.28 5.93 18.41
N GLU A 435 16.22 5.80 19.34
CA GLU A 435 17.65 6.06 19.07
C GLU A 435 18.19 5.15 17.95
N VAL A 436 17.89 3.85 18.01
CA VAL A 436 18.29 2.90 16.96
C VAL A 436 17.67 3.28 15.62
N TYR A 437 16.41 3.66 15.62
CA TYR A 437 15.69 4.07 14.42
C TYR A 437 16.30 5.33 13.79
N GLU A 438 16.54 6.37 14.57
CA GLU A 438 17.14 7.62 14.09
C GLU A 438 18.57 7.40 13.56
N ARG A 439 19.35 6.52 14.20
CA ARG A 439 20.67 6.13 13.69
C ARG A 439 20.55 5.43 12.34
N ALA A 440 19.60 4.49 12.19
CA ALA A 440 19.34 3.84 10.91
C ALA A 440 18.97 4.84 9.80
N MET A 441 18.17 5.86 10.11
CA MET A 441 17.80 6.92 9.16
C MET A 441 19.02 7.75 8.75
N ARG A 442 19.82 8.20 9.72
CA ARG A 442 21.05 8.97 9.42
C ARG A 442 22.02 8.17 8.55
N ASP A 443 22.23 6.89 8.85
CA ASP A 443 23.14 6.03 8.09
C ASP A 443 22.65 5.79 6.66
N ALA A 444 21.34 5.58 6.46
CA ALA A 444 20.76 5.40 5.14
C ALA A 444 20.95 6.64 4.24
N TRP A 445 20.62 7.84 4.77
CA TRP A 445 20.83 9.10 4.04
C TRP A 445 22.29 9.41 3.81
N SER A 446 23.16 9.16 4.79
CA SER A 446 24.60 9.35 4.64
C SER A 446 25.16 8.47 3.52
N ALA A 447 24.79 7.19 3.48
CA ALA A 447 25.23 6.28 2.43
C ALA A 447 24.70 6.69 1.05
N LYS A 448 23.40 7.00 0.94
CA LYS A 448 22.78 7.52 -0.29
C LYS A 448 23.52 8.77 -0.79
N ASN A 449 23.73 9.76 0.07
CA ASN A 449 24.42 11.00 -0.29
C ASN A 449 25.87 10.74 -0.71
N ALA A 450 26.57 9.82 -0.03
CA ALA A 450 27.93 9.44 -0.41
C ALA A 450 28.03 8.81 -1.80
N LEU A 451 26.99 8.08 -2.24
CA LEU A 451 26.90 7.58 -3.61
C LEU A 451 26.67 8.71 -4.61
N LEU A 452 25.73 9.61 -4.34
CA LEU A 452 25.46 10.78 -5.18
C LEU A 452 26.69 11.67 -5.34
N ASP A 453 27.44 11.91 -4.26
CA ASP A 453 28.65 12.72 -4.28
C ASP A 453 29.81 12.06 -5.06
N ARG A 454 29.73 10.77 -5.33
CA ARG A 454 30.63 10.02 -6.22
C ARG A 454 30.14 9.94 -7.66
N GLY A 455 29.04 10.63 -7.99
CA GLY A 455 28.47 10.65 -9.33
C GLY A 455 27.61 9.43 -9.69
N VAL A 456 27.26 8.61 -8.70
CA VAL A 456 26.32 7.49 -8.92
C VAL A 456 24.95 8.07 -9.29
N PRO A 457 24.28 7.57 -10.34
CA PRO A 457 22.96 8.06 -10.76
C PRO A 457 21.94 8.04 -9.62
N PRO A 458 21.07 9.06 -9.50
CA PRO A 458 20.06 9.13 -8.46
C PRO A 458 19.18 7.88 -8.35
N GLU A 459 18.76 7.28 -9.47
CA GLU A 459 17.96 6.05 -9.48
C GLU A 459 18.63 4.91 -8.71
N ILE A 460 19.96 4.85 -8.74
CA ILE A 460 20.74 3.81 -8.07
C ILE A 460 20.89 4.12 -6.58
N ALA A 461 21.23 5.37 -6.24
CA ALA A 461 21.40 5.79 -4.86
C ALA A 461 20.09 5.67 -4.03
N LEU A 462 18.94 5.90 -4.66
CA LEU A 462 17.62 5.82 -4.01
C LEU A 462 17.26 4.43 -3.48
N TYR A 463 17.85 3.36 -4.00
CA TYR A 463 17.63 2.02 -3.47
C TYR A 463 18.01 1.87 -2.00
N LEU A 464 18.89 2.73 -1.48
CA LEU A 464 19.27 2.77 -0.07
C LEU A 464 18.26 3.48 0.83
N LEU A 465 17.29 4.21 0.27
CA LEU A 465 16.25 4.86 1.07
C LEU A 465 15.45 3.80 1.84
N PRO A 466 15.15 4.06 3.12
CA PRO A 466 14.37 3.12 3.93
C PRO A 466 12.88 3.16 3.56
N ASN A 467 12.17 2.10 3.88
CA ASN A 467 10.71 1.99 3.75
C ASN A 467 9.95 3.14 4.45
N SER A 468 10.56 3.81 5.40
CA SER A 468 10.04 4.98 6.11
C SER A 468 10.11 6.28 5.31
N LYS A 469 10.78 6.32 4.16
CA LYS A 469 10.88 7.53 3.32
C LYS A 469 9.51 8.17 3.14
N SER A 470 9.39 9.47 3.43
CA SER A 470 8.15 10.23 3.26
C SER A 470 7.77 10.36 1.78
N ILE A 471 6.56 9.97 1.46
CA ILE A 471 5.91 10.16 0.17
C ILE A 471 4.80 11.20 0.35
N ARG A 472 4.84 12.25 -0.48
CA ARG A 472 3.84 13.31 -0.52
C ARG A 472 3.07 13.18 -1.82
N LEU A 473 1.77 12.96 -1.72
CA LEU A 473 0.92 12.67 -2.87
C LEU A 473 -0.43 13.40 -2.78
N VAL A 474 -1.07 13.52 -3.93
CA VAL A 474 -2.47 13.96 -4.03
C VAL A 474 -3.27 12.82 -4.65
N GLU A 475 -4.36 12.44 -4.02
CA GLU A 475 -5.26 11.42 -4.55
C GLU A 475 -6.70 11.91 -4.62
N THR A 476 -7.46 11.37 -5.56
CA THR A 476 -8.88 11.66 -5.74
C THR A 476 -9.67 10.39 -5.84
N GLY A 477 -10.80 10.34 -5.15
CA GLY A 477 -11.74 9.21 -5.26
C GLY A 477 -13.18 9.66 -5.22
N SER A 478 -14.05 8.90 -5.90
CA SER A 478 -15.48 9.04 -5.70
C SER A 478 -15.89 8.43 -4.35
N LEU A 479 -17.00 8.90 -3.79
CA LEU A 479 -17.53 8.38 -2.52
C LEU A 479 -17.73 6.87 -2.57
N LEU A 480 -18.14 6.29 -3.72
CA LEU A 480 -18.30 4.85 -3.89
C LEU A 480 -17.00 4.08 -3.55
N HIS A 481 -15.88 4.54 -4.06
CA HIS A 481 -14.59 3.88 -3.86
C HIS A 481 -13.95 4.23 -2.52
N LEU A 482 -14.11 5.48 -2.07
CA LEU A 482 -13.63 5.94 -0.77
C LEU A 482 -14.37 5.25 0.39
N LEU A 483 -15.68 4.97 0.26
CA LEU A 483 -16.41 4.21 1.28
C LEU A 483 -15.78 2.83 1.54
N HIS A 484 -15.41 2.12 0.49
CA HIS A 484 -14.72 0.83 0.63
C HIS A 484 -13.34 1.02 1.27
N LYS A 485 -12.56 2.00 0.79
CA LYS A 485 -11.26 2.34 1.36
C LYS A 485 -11.36 2.65 2.86
N TRP A 486 -12.24 3.57 3.25
CA TRP A 486 -12.42 3.96 4.64
C TRP A 486 -12.94 2.82 5.52
N THR A 487 -13.85 1.99 5.01
CA THR A 487 -14.33 0.80 5.73
C THR A 487 -13.15 -0.13 6.09
N MET A 488 -12.25 -0.37 5.15
CA MET A 488 -11.08 -1.24 5.38
C MET A 488 -9.98 -0.55 6.20
N ARG A 489 -9.79 0.77 6.06
CA ARG A 489 -8.64 1.48 6.63
C ARG A 489 -8.91 2.16 7.97
N THR A 490 -10.15 2.33 8.37
CA THR A 490 -10.53 2.74 9.74
C THR A 490 -10.64 1.54 10.71
N CYS A 491 -10.39 0.31 10.24
CA CYS A 491 -10.23 -0.87 11.07
C CYS A 491 -8.87 -0.85 11.79
N PHE A 492 -8.82 -1.24 13.07
CA PHE A 492 -7.58 -1.29 13.85
C PHE A 492 -6.56 -2.32 13.36
N ASN A 493 -6.93 -3.23 12.45
CA ASN A 493 -6.01 -4.12 11.75
C ASN A 493 -5.28 -3.45 10.58
N ALA A 494 -5.70 -2.26 10.15
CA ALA A 494 -4.96 -1.48 9.17
C ALA A 494 -3.59 -1.06 9.74
N GLN A 495 -2.63 -0.78 8.87
CA GLN A 495 -1.37 -0.18 9.30
C GLN A 495 -1.63 1.20 9.93
N GLU A 496 -0.82 1.58 10.90
CA GLU A 496 -0.97 2.81 11.70
C GLU A 496 -1.13 4.07 10.84
N GLU A 497 -0.23 4.31 9.90
CA GLU A 497 -0.25 5.53 9.06
C GLU A 497 -1.50 5.60 8.17
N ILE A 498 -1.87 4.47 7.55
CA ILE A 498 -3.06 4.43 6.68
C ILE A 498 -4.33 4.63 7.50
N TYR A 499 -4.35 4.09 8.74
CA TYR A 499 -5.44 4.34 9.67
C TYR A 499 -5.51 5.83 10.00
N ALA A 500 -4.39 6.46 10.37
CA ALA A 500 -4.34 7.89 10.71
C ALA A 500 -4.80 8.77 9.52
N ALA A 501 -4.30 8.50 8.31
CA ALA A 501 -4.73 9.19 7.09
C ALA A 501 -6.23 9.04 6.84
N SER A 502 -6.78 7.83 6.99
CA SER A 502 -8.21 7.57 6.79
C SER A 502 -9.08 8.22 7.87
N MET A 503 -8.60 8.33 9.10
CA MET A 503 -9.31 9.05 10.16
C MET A 503 -9.33 10.56 9.92
N ASP A 504 -8.22 11.14 9.43
CA ASP A 504 -8.19 12.54 8.97
C ASP A 504 -9.22 12.77 7.84
N GLU A 505 -9.25 11.89 6.84
CA GLU A 505 -10.18 11.96 5.69
C GLU A 505 -11.63 11.89 6.12
N VAL A 506 -11.98 10.94 7.01
CA VAL A 506 -13.33 10.79 7.56
C VAL A 506 -13.70 11.99 8.42
N GLY A 507 -12.73 12.58 9.16
CA GLY A 507 -12.90 13.84 9.90
C GLY A 507 -13.23 15.00 8.97
N GLU A 508 -12.51 15.13 7.85
CA GLU A 508 -12.80 16.15 6.83
C GLU A 508 -14.16 15.94 6.16
N LEU A 509 -14.52 14.68 5.84
CA LEU A 509 -15.85 14.37 5.32
C LEU A 509 -16.97 14.80 6.30
N ARG A 510 -16.78 14.57 7.59
CA ARG A 510 -17.73 15.01 8.63
C ARG A 510 -17.89 16.52 8.68
N ARG A 511 -16.80 17.24 8.40
CA ARG A 511 -16.82 18.72 8.38
C ARG A 511 -17.62 19.27 7.19
N VAL A 512 -17.51 18.63 6.00
CA VAL A 512 -18.13 19.15 4.77
C VAL A 512 -19.47 18.51 4.43
N HIS A 513 -19.67 17.22 4.77
CA HIS A 513 -20.90 16.46 4.51
C HIS A 513 -21.24 15.54 5.69
N PRO A 514 -21.68 16.09 6.83
CA PRO A 514 -22.01 15.30 8.02
C PRO A 514 -23.10 14.27 7.79
N GLU A 515 -24.06 14.56 6.89
CA GLU A 515 -25.15 13.66 6.51
C GLU A 515 -24.69 12.39 5.77
N LEU A 516 -23.53 12.44 5.09
CA LEU A 516 -22.91 11.27 4.45
C LEU A 516 -21.98 10.55 5.42
N ALA A 517 -21.22 11.32 6.20
CA ALA A 517 -20.16 10.83 7.07
C ALA A 517 -20.65 9.96 8.24
N LYS A 518 -21.90 10.14 8.68
CA LYS A 518 -22.50 9.34 9.77
C LYS A 518 -22.57 7.84 9.47
N TYR A 519 -22.48 7.45 8.19
CA TYR A 519 -22.50 6.05 7.74
C TYR A 519 -21.12 5.50 7.40
N VAL A 520 -20.05 6.23 7.74
CA VAL A 520 -18.67 5.85 7.43
C VAL A 520 -17.95 5.36 8.68
N GLY A 521 -17.31 4.22 8.59
CA GLY A 521 -16.53 3.63 9.67
C GLY A 521 -16.08 2.20 9.36
N PRO A 522 -15.38 1.54 10.30
CA PRO A 522 -14.91 0.16 10.10
C PRO A 522 -16.10 -0.82 10.03
N PRO A 523 -15.86 -2.05 9.50
CA PRO A 523 -16.94 -3.04 9.33
C PRO A 523 -17.73 -3.29 10.62
N CYS A 524 -17.07 -3.35 11.76
CA CYS A 524 -17.75 -3.58 13.05
C CYS A 524 -18.66 -2.41 13.46
N HIS A 525 -18.31 -1.16 13.13
CA HIS A 525 -19.18 0.00 13.38
C HIS A 525 -20.41 -0.03 12.47
N ILE A 526 -20.24 -0.34 11.18
CA ILE A 526 -21.32 -0.40 10.20
C ILE A 526 -22.31 -1.52 10.54
N ARG A 527 -21.85 -2.63 11.12
CA ARG A 527 -22.66 -3.82 11.43
C ARG A 527 -23.30 -3.81 12.82
N ALA A 528 -22.82 -2.94 13.71
CA ALA A 528 -23.28 -2.89 15.11
C ALA A 528 -24.78 -2.62 15.21
N GLY A 529 -25.50 -3.45 15.99
CA GLY A 529 -26.94 -3.34 16.18
C GLY A 529 -27.80 -3.80 14.99
N ILE A 530 -27.19 -4.26 13.90
CA ILE A 530 -27.90 -4.62 12.66
C ILE A 530 -27.74 -6.11 12.34
N THR A 531 -26.52 -6.65 12.42
CA THR A 531 -26.25 -8.04 12.03
C THR A 531 -25.11 -8.67 12.84
N THR A 532 -25.01 -9.99 12.78
CA THR A 532 -23.96 -10.78 13.41
C THR A 532 -23.21 -11.63 12.37
N PRO A 533 -21.91 -11.87 12.55
CA PRO A 533 -21.05 -11.32 13.60
C PRO A 533 -20.83 -9.80 13.41
N ILE A 534 -20.70 -9.05 14.51
CA ILE A 534 -20.41 -7.60 14.44
C ILE A 534 -19.05 -7.36 13.79
N CYS A 535 -18.00 -8.06 14.24
CA CYS A 535 -16.69 -8.01 13.62
C CYS A 535 -16.52 -9.16 12.62
N THR A 536 -16.16 -8.83 11.38
CA THR A 536 -15.96 -9.81 10.29
C THR A 536 -14.56 -10.41 10.26
N GLU A 537 -13.63 -9.92 11.08
CA GLU A 537 -12.22 -10.35 11.09
C GLU A 537 -12.00 -11.75 11.73
N GLY A 538 -13.00 -12.34 12.33
CA GLY A 538 -12.93 -13.68 12.93
C GLY A 538 -11.74 -13.83 13.90
N SER A 539 -10.81 -14.73 13.58
CA SER A 539 -9.59 -14.97 14.37
C SER A 539 -8.63 -13.77 14.41
N HIS A 540 -8.78 -12.80 13.51
CA HIS A 540 -7.98 -11.56 13.45
C HIS A 540 -8.63 -10.38 14.16
N PHE A 541 -9.70 -10.61 14.94
CA PHE A 541 -10.30 -9.55 15.76
C PHE A 541 -9.24 -8.83 16.61
N CYS A 542 -9.25 -7.49 16.58
CA CYS A 542 -8.23 -6.64 17.21
C CYS A 542 -8.29 -6.62 18.77
N GLY A 543 -9.29 -7.25 19.40
CA GLY A 543 -9.49 -7.26 20.86
C GLY A 543 -10.27 -6.07 21.40
N ILE A 544 -10.53 -5.04 20.60
CA ILE A 544 -11.19 -3.79 21.01
C ILE A 544 -12.58 -3.69 20.37
N LYS A 545 -13.59 -3.36 21.18
CA LYS A 545 -14.97 -3.15 20.72
C LYS A 545 -15.12 -1.74 20.13
N VAL A 546 -14.44 -1.48 19.01
CA VAL A 546 -14.39 -0.17 18.33
C VAL A 546 -15.78 0.40 18.04
N TRP A 547 -16.77 -0.47 17.78
CA TRP A 547 -18.14 -0.07 17.46
C TRP A 547 -18.91 0.62 18.59
N LEU A 548 -18.42 0.56 19.84
CA LEU A 548 -19.10 1.18 20.97
C LEU A 548 -18.95 2.70 21.01
N ASP A 549 -17.83 3.22 20.49
CA ASP A 549 -17.54 4.66 20.56
C ASP A 549 -16.75 5.16 19.34
N PHE A 550 -16.92 4.57 18.17
CA PHE A 550 -16.29 5.10 16.95
C PHE A 550 -16.89 6.48 16.61
N PRO A 551 -16.05 7.49 16.34
CA PRO A 551 -14.62 7.47 16.04
C PRO A 551 -13.69 7.76 17.23
N ASN A 552 -14.19 7.88 18.45
CA ASN A 552 -13.43 8.39 19.60
C ASN A 552 -12.57 7.32 20.29
N VAL A 553 -12.63 6.05 19.82
CA VAL A 553 -11.84 4.96 20.37
C VAL A 553 -10.37 5.14 20.03
N THR A 554 -9.53 5.20 21.06
CA THR A 554 -8.08 5.32 20.89
C THR A 554 -7.47 4.01 20.41
N ARG A 555 -6.75 4.07 19.31
CA ARG A 555 -5.91 2.97 18.84
C ARG A 555 -4.65 2.92 19.70
N ARG A 556 -4.27 1.73 20.15
CA ARG A 556 -3.10 1.52 21.02
C ARG A 556 -1.89 0.94 20.28
N ILE A 557 -2.12 0.21 19.18
CA ILE A 557 -1.07 -0.41 18.35
C ILE A 557 -1.58 -0.73 16.93
#